data_5e9152b7c929a6df7e5fb5b2d03465f2
#
_entry.id   5e9152b7c929a6df7e5fb5b2d03465f2
#
_cell.length_a   1.000
_cell.length_b   1.000
_cell.length_c   1.000
_cell.angle_alpha   90.00
_cell.angle_beta   90.00
_cell.angle_gamma   90.00
#
_symmetry.space_group_name_H-M   'P 1'
#
loop_
_entity.id
_entity.type
_entity.pdbx_description
1 polymer ?
#
loop_
_entity_poly.entity_id
_entity_poly.type
_entity_poly.pdbx_seq_one_letter_code
_entity_poly.pdbx_strand_id
1 'polypeptide(L)'
;GVIPASEFEDDEIEEGDEVEVLLERLENDEGMIVLSKEKAAHKQNWDKIVKVFEDGGLVKGKVKSMVKGGLMVNVGVEAFLPGSQVDIIPPKDLNEFVGKIYEFKIVKVNDERQNIVLSRREVIEAERSERRQRFLQTVKVGDKVTGQVKNLIDFGAFVDLEGMDGLL
;
A
#
# COMPACT_ATOMS: atom_id res chain seq x y z
N GLY A 1 13.46 32.24 -8.86
CA GLY A 1 12.51 31.70 -7.91
C GLY A 1 13.18 31.32 -6.60
N VAL A 2 12.43 31.23 -5.57
CA VAL A 2 12.91 30.87 -4.22
C VAL A 2 12.20 29.61 -3.78
N ILE A 3 12.95 28.66 -3.25
CA ILE A 3 12.43 27.44 -2.59
C ILE A 3 12.83 27.54 -1.11
N PRO A 4 11.93 27.27 -0.16
CA PRO A 4 12.26 27.24 1.25
C PRO A 4 13.39 26.23 1.55
N ALA A 5 14.36 26.61 2.35
CA ALA A 5 15.48 25.73 2.71
C ALA A 5 15.05 24.46 3.46
N SER A 6 13.88 24.50 4.15
CA SER A 6 13.30 23.36 4.84
C SER A 6 12.88 22.20 3.91
N GLU A 7 12.73 22.45 2.61
CA GLU A 7 12.38 21.41 1.63
C GLU A 7 13.60 20.61 1.12
N PHE A 8 14.80 20.93 1.63
CA PHE A 8 16.06 20.30 1.25
C PHE A 8 16.79 19.61 2.42
N GLU A 9 16.14 19.42 3.58
CA GLU A 9 16.77 18.85 4.77
C GLU A 9 17.34 17.43 4.55
N ASP A 10 16.78 16.68 3.61
CA ASP A 10 17.19 15.29 3.33
C ASP A 10 18.04 15.13 2.05
N ASP A 11 18.25 16.19 1.26
CA ASP A 11 18.96 16.12 -0.02
C ASP A 11 20.17 17.07 -0.05
N GLU A 12 21.34 16.52 -0.30
CA GLU A 12 22.53 17.32 -0.65
C GLU A 12 22.38 17.83 -2.09
N ILE A 13 22.14 19.15 -2.25
CA ILE A 13 21.98 19.79 -3.55
C ILE A 13 23.17 20.74 -3.77
N GLU A 14 23.77 20.63 -4.95
CA GLU A 14 24.88 21.50 -5.39
C GLU A 14 24.43 22.51 -6.46
N GLU A 15 25.20 23.59 -6.58
CA GLU A 15 24.96 24.57 -7.67
C GLU A 15 25.13 23.91 -9.04
N GLY A 16 24.07 23.94 -9.85
CA GLY A 16 24.02 23.32 -11.17
C GLY A 16 23.12 22.12 -11.29
N ASP A 17 22.59 21.63 -10.17
CA ASP A 17 21.63 20.52 -10.19
C ASP A 17 20.27 20.92 -10.75
N GLU A 18 19.68 20.04 -11.55
CA GLU A 18 18.33 20.21 -12.08
C GLU A 18 17.30 19.69 -11.06
N VAL A 19 16.41 20.55 -10.62
CA VAL A 19 15.37 20.21 -9.65
C VAL A 19 13.99 20.47 -10.23
N GLU A 20 13.12 19.46 -10.16
CA GLU A 20 11.72 19.62 -10.53
C GLU A 20 10.96 20.36 -9.41
N VAL A 21 10.30 21.45 -9.79
CA VAL A 21 9.63 22.34 -8.84
C VAL A 21 8.23 22.71 -9.33
N LEU A 22 7.31 22.87 -8.39
CA LEU A 22 5.97 23.39 -8.66
C LEU A 22 5.96 24.89 -8.43
N LEU A 23 5.37 25.64 -9.37
CA LEU A 23 5.12 27.06 -9.19
C LEU A 23 3.96 27.24 -8.20
N GLU A 24 4.24 27.76 -7.01
CA GLU A 24 3.23 27.98 -5.99
C GLU A 24 2.59 29.37 -6.09
N ARG A 25 3.43 30.40 -6.29
CA ARG A 25 2.99 31.79 -6.47
C ARG A 25 3.87 32.50 -7.47
N LEU A 26 3.23 33.36 -8.26
CA LEU A 26 3.94 34.15 -9.27
C LEU A 26 4.82 35.23 -8.64
N GLU A 27 4.46 35.75 -7.46
CA GLU A 27 5.18 36.83 -6.79
C GLU A 27 4.98 36.75 -5.26
N ASN A 28 6.04 36.91 -4.50
CA ASN A 28 6.00 37.13 -3.05
C ASN A 28 6.13 38.63 -2.76
N ASP A 29 6.15 39.00 -1.47
CA ASP A 29 6.31 40.39 -1.01
C ASP A 29 7.63 41.03 -1.46
N GLU A 30 8.59 40.25 -1.93
CA GLU A 30 9.90 40.66 -2.45
C GLU A 30 9.98 40.60 -3.99
N GLY A 31 8.88 40.31 -4.68
CA GLY A 31 8.82 40.23 -6.15
C GLY A 31 9.45 38.97 -6.75
N MET A 32 9.61 37.92 -5.96
CA MET A 32 10.21 36.65 -6.42
C MET A 32 9.14 35.56 -6.58
N ILE A 33 9.38 34.69 -7.55
CA ILE A 33 8.55 33.51 -7.80
C ILE A 33 8.79 32.50 -6.66
N VAL A 34 7.71 32.05 -6.02
CA VAL A 34 7.76 31.00 -4.98
C VAL A 34 7.57 29.63 -5.62
N LEU A 35 8.53 28.77 -5.41
CA LEU A 35 8.58 27.41 -5.92
C LEU A 35 8.56 26.42 -4.76
N SER A 36 8.01 25.23 -4.97
CA SER A 36 8.04 24.13 -4.01
C SER A 36 8.45 22.85 -4.70
N LYS A 37 9.50 22.21 -4.18
CA LYS A 37 9.98 20.89 -4.57
C LYS A 37 9.10 19.80 -3.97
N GLU A 38 8.71 19.94 -2.71
CA GLU A 38 7.86 18.99 -2.00
C GLU A 38 6.50 18.84 -2.71
N LYS A 39 5.88 19.94 -3.10
CA LYS A 39 4.60 19.92 -3.83
C LYS A 39 4.74 19.35 -5.24
N ALA A 40 5.88 19.56 -5.91
CA ALA A 40 6.16 18.93 -7.20
C ALA A 40 6.26 17.41 -7.06
N ALA A 41 7.04 16.94 -6.10
CA ALA A 41 7.18 15.52 -5.80
C ALA A 41 5.84 14.88 -5.38
N HIS A 42 5.07 15.58 -4.53
CA HIS A 42 3.75 15.12 -4.13
C HIS A 42 2.79 14.98 -5.31
N LYS A 43 2.75 15.95 -6.21
CA LYS A 43 1.93 15.91 -7.41
C LYS A 43 2.31 14.76 -8.35
N GLN A 44 3.60 14.57 -8.61
CA GLN A 44 4.07 13.45 -9.42
C GLN A 44 3.73 12.09 -8.81
N ASN A 45 3.91 11.95 -7.50
CA ASN A 45 3.57 10.73 -6.78
C ASN A 45 2.05 10.49 -6.81
N TRP A 46 1.26 11.57 -6.69
CA TRP A 46 -0.19 11.50 -6.84
C TRP A 46 -0.61 10.98 -8.21
N ASP A 47 -0.09 11.58 -9.28
CA ASP A 47 -0.39 11.17 -10.66
C ASP A 47 0.00 9.70 -10.92
N LYS A 48 1.14 9.25 -10.39
CA LYS A 48 1.56 7.83 -10.46
C LYS A 48 0.56 6.92 -9.75
N ILE A 49 0.09 7.32 -8.59
CA ILE A 49 -0.84 6.53 -7.78
C ILE A 49 -2.22 6.45 -8.44
N VAL A 50 -2.72 7.56 -8.98
CA VAL A 50 -3.98 7.59 -9.75
C VAL A 50 -3.90 6.64 -10.93
N LYS A 51 -2.78 6.66 -11.67
CA LYS A 51 -2.55 5.76 -12.80
C LYS A 51 -2.51 4.29 -12.37
N VAL A 52 -1.84 3.98 -11.27
CA VAL A 52 -1.82 2.60 -10.71
C VAL A 52 -3.22 2.17 -10.28
N PHE A 53 -4.02 3.08 -9.74
CA PHE A 53 -5.42 2.82 -9.39
C PHE A 53 -6.27 2.50 -10.61
N GLU A 54 -6.14 3.27 -11.70
CA GLU A 54 -6.85 3.03 -12.96
C GLU A 54 -6.45 1.69 -13.60
N ASP A 55 -5.17 1.34 -13.53
CA ASP A 55 -4.63 0.08 -14.03
C ASP A 55 -4.96 -1.13 -13.13
N GLY A 56 -5.53 -0.88 -11.93
CA GLY A 56 -5.81 -1.92 -10.93
C GLY A 56 -4.56 -2.54 -10.31
N GLY A 57 -3.43 -1.85 -10.36
CA GLY A 57 -2.14 -2.31 -9.88
C GLY A 57 -2.00 -2.29 -8.36
N LEU A 58 -0.86 -2.78 -7.88
CA LEU A 58 -0.47 -2.78 -6.47
C LEU A 58 0.54 -1.67 -6.20
N VAL A 59 0.49 -1.11 -5.01
CA VAL A 59 1.46 -0.12 -4.52
C VAL A 59 2.18 -0.64 -3.29
N LYS A 60 3.50 -0.40 -3.21
CA LYS A 60 4.29 -0.66 -2.01
C LYS A 60 4.27 0.57 -1.11
N GLY A 61 4.04 0.34 0.17
CA GLY A 61 4.00 1.41 1.14
C GLY A 61 4.57 1.01 2.49
N LYS A 62 5.13 1.99 3.19
CA LYS A 62 5.60 1.84 4.56
C LYS A 62 4.54 2.33 5.53
N VAL A 63 4.17 1.50 6.50
CA VAL A 63 3.25 1.89 7.56
C VAL A 63 3.95 2.88 8.49
N LYS A 64 3.47 4.12 8.54
CA LYS A 64 4.05 5.20 9.36
C LYS A 64 3.61 5.14 10.82
N SER A 65 2.31 5.09 11.02
CA SER A 65 1.73 5.19 12.37
C SER A 65 0.33 4.58 12.43
N MET A 66 -0.10 4.30 13.65
CA MET A 66 -1.49 3.93 13.93
C MET A 66 -2.32 5.20 14.13
N VAL A 67 -3.50 5.22 13.52
CA VAL A 67 -4.50 6.28 13.67
C VAL A 67 -5.85 5.69 14.10
N LYS A 68 -6.79 6.54 14.48
CA LYS A 68 -8.12 6.08 14.89
C LYS A 68 -8.82 5.33 13.73
N GLY A 69 -9.02 4.03 13.93
CA GLY A 69 -9.71 3.16 12.98
C GLY A 69 -8.83 2.49 11.91
N GLY A 70 -7.51 2.68 11.94
CA GLY A 70 -6.61 2.05 10.98
C GLY A 70 -5.15 2.46 11.09
N LEU A 71 -4.46 2.41 9.97
CA LEU A 71 -3.04 2.75 9.85
C LEU A 71 -2.85 3.85 8.80
N MET A 72 -1.88 4.70 9.02
CA MET A 72 -1.38 5.64 8.04
C MET A 72 -0.19 5.01 7.31
N VAL A 73 -0.27 4.98 5.99
CA VAL A 73 0.73 4.36 5.11
C VAL A 73 1.30 5.40 4.16
N ASN A 74 2.60 5.39 3.99
CA ASN A 74 3.28 6.21 2.99
C ASN A 74 3.56 5.37 1.74
N VAL A 75 2.90 5.73 0.65
CA VAL A 75 3.08 5.14 -0.69
C VAL A 75 3.70 6.15 -1.68
N GLY A 76 4.36 7.18 -1.16
CA GLY A 76 4.80 8.39 -1.88
C GLY A 76 3.90 9.58 -1.58
N VAL A 77 2.67 9.31 -1.15
CA VAL A 77 1.73 10.22 -0.49
C VAL A 77 1.11 9.53 0.71
N GLU A 78 0.49 10.28 1.59
CA GLU A 78 -0.17 9.69 2.76
C GLU A 78 -1.48 9.02 2.35
N ALA A 79 -1.63 7.75 2.73
CA ALA A 79 -2.80 6.95 2.46
C ALA A 79 -3.34 6.30 3.73
N PHE A 80 -4.65 6.13 3.79
CA PHE A 80 -5.33 5.51 4.93
C PHE A 80 -5.61 4.03 4.66
N LEU A 81 -5.24 3.18 5.60
CA LEU A 81 -5.54 1.75 5.59
C LEU A 81 -6.50 1.44 6.75
N PRO A 82 -7.78 1.22 6.49
CA PRO A 82 -8.75 0.85 7.53
C PRO A 82 -8.33 -0.45 8.24
N GLY A 83 -8.54 -0.54 9.54
CA GLY A 83 -8.20 -1.73 10.34
C GLY A 83 -8.84 -3.02 9.83
N SER A 84 -10.04 -2.94 9.24
CA SER A 84 -10.73 -4.07 8.61
C SER A 84 -10.11 -4.52 7.27
N GLN A 85 -9.24 -3.70 6.67
CA GLN A 85 -8.57 -3.95 5.39
C GLN A 85 -7.09 -4.31 5.56
N VAL A 86 -6.60 -4.39 6.78
CA VAL A 86 -5.19 -4.75 7.08
C VAL A 86 -4.92 -6.22 6.80
N ASP A 87 -5.86 -7.09 7.15
CA ASP A 87 -5.75 -8.54 6.94
C ASP A 87 -7.13 -9.18 6.73
N ILE A 88 -7.16 -10.45 6.32
CA ILE A 88 -8.40 -11.25 6.20
C ILE A 88 -9.09 -11.38 7.55
N ILE A 89 -8.29 -11.65 8.59
CA ILE A 89 -8.74 -11.65 9.98
C ILE A 89 -8.24 -10.34 10.60
N PRO A 90 -9.13 -9.47 11.08
CA PRO A 90 -8.71 -8.21 11.69
C PRO A 90 -7.70 -8.46 12.82
N PRO A 91 -6.50 -7.89 12.75
CA PRO A 91 -5.49 -8.10 13.77
C PRO A 91 -5.93 -7.49 15.10
N LYS A 92 -5.56 -8.14 16.21
CA LYS A 92 -5.84 -7.62 17.56
C LYS A 92 -4.99 -6.39 17.87
N ASP A 93 -3.78 -6.33 17.33
CA ASP A 93 -2.85 -5.22 17.51
C ASP A 93 -2.34 -4.71 16.16
N LEU A 94 -2.67 -3.46 15.87
CA LEU A 94 -2.23 -2.78 14.64
C LEU A 94 -0.79 -2.26 14.75
N ASN A 95 -0.25 -2.16 15.97
CA ASN A 95 1.12 -1.67 16.17
C ASN A 95 2.17 -2.59 15.55
N GLU A 96 1.89 -3.88 15.44
CA GLU A 96 2.80 -4.85 14.84
C GLU A 96 3.13 -4.55 13.37
N PHE A 97 2.28 -3.79 12.70
CA PHE A 97 2.43 -3.41 11.30
C PHE A 97 3.20 -2.11 11.10
N VAL A 98 3.32 -1.29 12.15
CA VAL A 98 4.03 0.00 12.08
C VAL A 98 5.52 -0.21 11.78
N GLY A 99 6.05 0.58 10.86
CA GLY A 99 7.44 0.53 10.41
C GLY A 99 7.73 -0.51 9.33
N LYS A 100 6.79 -1.40 9.03
CA LYS A 100 6.95 -2.44 7.99
C LYS A 100 6.47 -1.95 6.63
N ILE A 101 6.99 -2.58 5.58
CA ILE A 101 6.62 -2.32 4.19
C ILE A 101 5.78 -3.49 3.68
N TYR A 102 4.64 -3.15 3.07
CA TYR A 102 3.75 -4.13 2.47
C TYR A 102 3.26 -3.66 1.10
N GLU A 103 2.67 -4.58 0.37
CA GLU A 103 1.92 -4.30 -0.86
C GLU A 103 0.45 -4.09 -0.54
N PHE A 104 -0.13 -3.08 -1.17
CA PHE A 104 -1.52 -2.69 -0.99
C PHE A 104 -2.20 -2.50 -2.34
N LYS A 105 -3.49 -2.77 -2.37
CA LYS A 105 -4.35 -2.38 -3.47
C LYS A 105 -5.05 -1.06 -3.12
N ILE A 106 -5.13 -0.17 -4.09
CA ILE A 106 -5.86 1.09 -3.92
C ILE A 106 -7.35 0.79 -4.14
N VAL A 107 -8.17 1.07 -3.13
CA VAL A 107 -9.62 0.86 -3.18
C VAL A 107 -10.35 2.13 -3.60
N LYS A 108 -9.88 3.26 -3.12
CA LYS A 108 -10.50 4.56 -3.37
C LYS A 108 -9.46 5.67 -3.41
N VAL A 109 -9.63 6.56 -4.37
CA VAL A 109 -8.89 7.81 -4.50
C VAL A 109 -9.89 8.97 -4.45
N ASN A 110 -9.58 10.00 -3.67
CA ASN A 110 -10.34 11.24 -3.60
C ASN A 110 -9.41 12.41 -3.93
N ASP A 111 -9.55 12.94 -5.14
CA ASP A 111 -8.71 14.03 -5.64
C ASP A 111 -8.92 15.34 -4.89
N GLU A 112 -10.17 15.66 -4.51
CA GLU A 112 -10.48 16.92 -3.82
C GLU A 112 -9.84 17.02 -2.44
N ARG A 113 -9.75 15.90 -1.73
CA ARG A 113 -9.17 15.80 -0.38
C ARG A 113 -7.76 15.24 -0.36
N GLN A 114 -7.25 14.85 -1.53
CA GLN A 114 -5.98 14.14 -1.69
C GLN A 114 -5.86 12.95 -0.71
N ASN A 115 -6.93 12.17 -0.64
CA ASN A 115 -7.04 11.04 0.29
C ASN A 115 -7.15 9.73 -0.48
N ILE A 116 -6.35 8.75 -0.06
CA ILE A 116 -6.27 7.42 -0.65
C ILE A 116 -6.65 6.39 0.39
N VAL A 117 -7.51 5.45 0.02
CA VAL A 117 -7.86 4.31 0.86
C VAL A 117 -7.24 3.05 0.27
N LEU A 118 -6.49 2.36 1.10
CA LEU A 118 -5.77 1.14 0.75
C LEU A 118 -6.46 -0.10 1.33
N SER A 119 -6.19 -1.25 0.71
CA SER A 119 -6.54 -2.57 1.21
C SER A 119 -5.39 -3.54 1.00
N ARG A 120 -4.94 -4.17 2.08
CA ARG A 120 -4.05 -5.32 2.03
C ARG A 120 -4.85 -6.62 1.93
N ARG A 121 -6.03 -6.62 2.52
CA ARG A 121 -6.94 -7.78 2.48
C ARG A 121 -7.22 -8.23 1.05
N GLU A 122 -7.50 -7.31 0.12
CA GLU A 122 -7.74 -7.66 -1.28
C GLU A 122 -6.51 -8.27 -1.97
N VAL A 123 -5.29 -7.86 -1.60
CA VAL A 123 -4.05 -8.45 -2.10
C VAL A 123 -3.94 -9.90 -1.63
N ILE A 124 -4.15 -10.16 -0.34
CA ILE A 124 -4.07 -11.49 0.24
C ILE A 124 -5.16 -12.42 -0.32
N GLU A 125 -6.38 -11.90 -0.50
CA GLU A 125 -7.50 -12.66 -1.08
C GLU A 125 -7.23 -13.02 -2.55
N ALA A 126 -6.65 -12.10 -3.33
CA ALA A 126 -6.24 -12.36 -4.71
C ALA A 126 -5.16 -13.45 -4.80
N GLU A 127 -4.11 -13.34 -3.97
CA GLU A 127 -3.06 -14.36 -3.91
C GLU A 127 -3.60 -15.74 -3.51
N ARG A 128 -4.52 -15.79 -2.53
CA ARG A 128 -5.18 -17.04 -2.13
C ARG A 128 -6.00 -17.63 -3.26
N SER A 129 -6.75 -16.79 -3.97
CA SER A 129 -7.57 -17.23 -5.11
C SER A 129 -6.71 -17.79 -6.23
N GLU A 130 -5.59 -17.14 -6.56
CA GLU A 130 -4.65 -17.64 -7.57
C GLU A 130 -4.01 -18.98 -7.17
N ARG A 131 -3.55 -19.11 -5.92
CA ARG A 131 -3.00 -20.36 -5.40
C ARG A 131 -4.03 -21.48 -5.46
N ARG A 132 -5.27 -21.19 -5.06
CA ARG A 132 -6.38 -22.14 -5.15
C ARG A 132 -6.64 -22.58 -6.59
N GLN A 133 -6.68 -21.65 -7.53
CA GLN A 133 -6.92 -21.98 -8.95
C GLN A 133 -5.78 -22.83 -9.52
N ARG A 134 -4.51 -22.48 -9.23
CA ARG A 134 -3.34 -23.27 -9.64
C ARG A 134 -3.41 -24.69 -9.08
N PHE A 135 -3.72 -24.82 -7.80
CA PHE A 135 -3.86 -26.12 -7.14
C PHE A 135 -4.95 -26.96 -7.80
N LEU A 136 -6.14 -26.41 -8.02
CA LEU A 136 -7.26 -27.11 -8.66
C LEU A 136 -7.00 -27.50 -10.13
N GLN A 137 -6.13 -26.78 -10.84
CA GLN A 137 -5.70 -27.14 -12.19
C GLN A 137 -4.68 -28.28 -12.19
N THR A 138 -3.91 -28.40 -11.13
CA THR A 138 -2.81 -29.37 -11.03
C THR A 138 -3.30 -30.73 -10.45
N VAL A 139 -4.32 -30.69 -9.59
CA VAL A 139 -4.78 -31.87 -8.81
C VAL A 139 -6.11 -32.39 -9.37
N LYS A 140 -6.19 -33.72 -9.51
CA LYS A 140 -7.40 -34.44 -9.95
C LYS A 140 -7.90 -35.36 -8.84
N VAL A 141 -9.17 -35.71 -8.89
CA VAL A 141 -9.74 -36.69 -7.98
C VAL A 141 -9.00 -38.03 -8.12
N GLY A 142 -8.44 -38.51 -7.02
CA GLY A 142 -7.62 -39.72 -6.97
C GLY A 142 -6.14 -39.47 -6.82
N ASP A 143 -5.66 -38.22 -6.96
CA ASP A 143 -4.26 -37.87 -6.74
C ASP A 143 -3.90 -37.89 -5.24
N LYS A 144 -2.67 -38.25 -4.94
CA LYS A 144 -2.12 -38.15 -3.59
C LYS A 144 -1.50 -36.79 -3.40
N VAL A 145 -2.00 -36.04 -2.45
CA VAL A 145 -1.50 -34.71 -2.09
C VAL A 145 -0.95 -34.73 -0.67
N THR A 146 0.09 -33.96 -0.42
CA THR A 146 0.67 -33.77 0.90
C THR A 146 0.16 -32.45 1.47
N GLY A 147 -0.32 -32.47 2.70
CA GLY A 147 -0.81 -31.28 3.38
C GLY A 147 -0.35 -31.23 4.83
N GLN A 148 -0.37 -30.03 5.40
CA GLN A 148 -0.04 -29.80 6.81
C GLN A 148 -1.32 -29.67 7.63
N VAL A 149 -1.45 -30.44 8.70
CA VAL A 149 -2.59 -30.34 9.62
C VAL A 149 -2.50 -29.02 10.37
N LYS A 150 -3.52 -28.17 10.18
CA LYS A 150 -3.65 -26.86 10.86
C LYS A 150 -4.39 -26.97 12.17
N ASN A 151 -5.47 -27.75 12.19
CA ASN A 151 -6.34 -27.85 13.36
C ASN A 151 -7.05 -29.20 13.37
N LEU A 152 -7.25 -29.73 14.58
CA LEU A 152 -8.04 -30.94 14.84
C LEU A 152 -9.36 -30.54 15.50
N ILE A 153 -10.45 -31.09 14.99
CA ILE A 153 -11.80 -30.90 15.51
C ILE A 153 -12.46 -32.24 15.74
N ASP A 154 -13.54 -32.29 16.49
CA ASP A 154 -14.20 -33.55 16.93
C ASP A 154 -14.62 -34.49 15.78
N PHE A 155 -14.81 -33.91 14.57
CA PHE A 155 -15.28 -34.64 13.41
C PHE A 155 -14.31 -34.64 12.22
N GLY A 156 -13.03 -34.28 12.44
CA GLY A 156 -12.03 -34.28 11.36
C GLY A 156 -10.80 -33.42 11.62
N ALA A 157 -9.96 -33.27 10.62
CA ALA A 157 -8.78 -32.45 10.65
C ALA A 157 -8.79 -31.43 9.49
N PHE A 158 -8.50 -30.18 9.78
CA PHE A 158 -8.22 -29.19 8.74
C PHE A 158 -6.77 -29.32 8.30
N VAL A 159 -6.59 -29.57 7.00
CA VAL A 159 -5.28 -29.77 6.37
C VAL A 159 -5.06 -28.65 5.36
N ASP A 160 -3.92 -27.96 5.48
CA ASP A 160 -3.49 -26.99 4.49
C ASP A 160 -2.84 -27.69 3.31
N LEU A 161 -3.40 -27.51 2.14
CA LEU A 161 -2.92 -28.04 0.86
C LEU A 161 -2.29 -26.93 0.01
N GLU A 162 -1.35 -26.17 0.59
CA GLU A 162 -0.63 -25.06 -0.07
C GLU A 162 -1.53 -23.90 -0.59
N GLY A 163 -2.51 -23.52 0.23
CA GLY A 163 -3.40 -22.37 -0.05
C GLY A 163 -4.86 -22.72 -0.18
N MET A 164 -5.20 -23.99 0.03
CA MET A 164 -6.57 -24.46 0.16
C MET A 164 -6.70 -25.35 1.41
N ASP A 165 -7.73 -25.09 2.21
CA ASP A 165 -7.99 -25.91 3.38
C ASP A 165 -8.85 -27.12 2.98
N GLY A 166 -8.36 -28.32 3.21
CA GLY A 166 -9.09 -29.57 3.09
C GLY A 166 -9.58 -30.05 4.46
N LEU A 167 -10.72 -30.71 4.50
CA LEU A 167 -11.23 -31.42 5.67
C LEU A 167 -11.00 -32.93 5.46
N LEU A 168 -10.30 -33.55 6.40
CA LEU A 168 -10.05 -34.99 6.45
C LEU A 168 -10.97 -35.61 7.50
#